data_96de2acbc72a6e5499bde49a59871f1b
#
_entry.id   96de2acbc72a6e5499bde49a59871f1b
#
_cell.length_a   1.000
_cell.length_b   1.000
_cell.length_c   1.000
_cell.angle_alpha   90.00
_cell.angle_beta   90.00
_cell.angle_gamma   90.00
#
_symmetry.space_group_name_H-M   'P 1'
#
loop_
_entity.id
_entity.type
_entity.pdbx_description
1 polymer ?
#
loop_
_entity_poly.entity_id
_entity_poly.type
_entity_poly.pdbx_seq_one_letter_code
_entity_poly.pdbx_strand_id
1 'polypeptide(L)'
;MQQRGRVTIPTDVDVVPETLTLMERWGADAIRDCDGTDYPEELRAVDAKVYSTYYTTRKDNTWAKAHPEEIQQMYIMTPFYTAVDGDLQIHLMTHLYPDMLKVNNRDDITRWWEVIDRTTGAVVSTSQWSYDETTGDVTIHKPEAFHSYTVSFLAYIMWDPVHMYNAVTNGWKDVEKQITFDVRQPKTHTYSMERLRRFIAEHPYVDVIRYTTFFHQFTLIFDELAREKYVDWYGYSASVSPYILEQFEKEVGYRFRPEFIIDQGYMNNTYRVPSKEFQDFQAFQRLSLIHISEPTRLALIS
;
A
#
# COMPACT_ATOMS: atom_id res chain seq x y z
N MET A 1 -41.44 17.27 -4.76
CA MET A 1 -40.81 16.31 -3.87
C MET A 1 -39.54 16.95 -3.28
N GLN A 2 -39.53 17.22 -1.98
CA GLN A 2 -38.31 17.65 -1.33
C GLN A 2 -37.31 16.49 -1.44
N GLN A 3 -36.14 16.73 -2.06
CA GLN A 3 -35.05 15.80 -2.05
C GLN A 3 -34.59 15.63 -0.59
N ARG A 4 -35.01 14.55 0.07
CA ARG A 4 -34.48 14.18 1.38
C ARG A 4 -32.98 13.88 1.20
N GLY A 5 -32.17 14.53 2.02
CA GLY A 5 -30.76 14.20 2.06
C GLY A 5 -30.58 12.72 2.44
N ARG A 6 -29.68 12.03 1.78
CA ARG A 6 -29.40 10.61 2.08
C ARG A 6 -28.81 10.49 3.49
N VAL A 7 -29.44 9.70 4.33
CA VAL A 7 -28.92 9.34 5.65
C VAL A 7 -28.44 7.90 5.62
N THR A 8 -27.16 7.70 5.84
CA THR A 8 -26.53 6.38 5.88
C THR A 8 -26.10 6.04 7.30
N ILE A 9 -26.58 4.94 7.84
CA ILE A 9 -26.20 4.44 9.16
C ILE A 9 -25.07 3.43 9.03
N PRO A 10 -23.92 3.64 9.70
CA PRO A 10 -22.93 2.59 9.85
C PRO A 10 -23.48 1.51 10.77
N THR A 11 -23.23 0.25 10.46
CA THR A 11 -23.73 -0.89 11.22
C THR A 11 -22.72 -2.01 11.32
N ASP A 12 -22.93 -2.88 12.29
CA ASP A 12 -22.21 -4.12 12.46
C ASP A 12 -23.16 -5.22 12.95
N VAL A 13 -22.75 -6.46 12.90
CA VAL A 13 -23.54 -7.64 13.32
C VAL A 13 -23.99 -7.58 14.77
N ASP A 14 -23.20 -6.94 15.62
CA ASP A 14 -23.45 -6.86 17.06
C ASP A 14 -24.43 -5.75 17.47
N VAL A 15 -24.85 -4.88 16.53
CA VAL A 15 -25.67 -3.69 16.83
C VAL A 15 -26.93 -3.58 15.94
N VAL A 16 -27.46 -4.73 15.52
CA VAL A 16 -28.65 -4.78 14.64
C VAL A 16 -29.86 -4.07 15.20
N PRO A 17 -30.28 -4.30 16.48
CA PRO A 17 -31.45 -3.62 17.04
C PRO A 17 -31.29 -2.10 17.11
N GLU A 18 -30.11 -1.63 17.47
CA GLU A 18 -29.77 -0.21 17.52
C GLU A 18 -29.79 0.41 16.12
N THR A 19 -29.26 -0.30 15.13
CA THR A 19 -29.28 0.12 13.73
C THR A 19 -30.70 0.33 13.23
N LEU A 20 -31.56 -0.66 13.41
CA LEU A 20 -32.98 -0.59 13.00
C LEU A 20 -33.72 0.58 13.70
N THR A 21 -33.50 0.75 15.00
CA THR A 21 -34.07 1.84 15.78
C THR A 21 -33.60 3.22 15.26
N LEU A 22 -32.31 3.35 14.94
CA LEU A 22 -31.77 4.60 14.39
C LEU A 22 -32.27 4.87 12.97
N MET A 23 -32.41 3.83 12.14
CA MET A 23 -32.99 3.96 10.80
C MET A 23 -34.39 4.54 10.84
N GLU A 24 -35.26 4.00 11.69
CA GLU A 24 -36.62 4.51 11.86
C GLU A 24 -36.63 5.95 12.38
N ARG A 25 -35.87 6.19 13.45
CA ARG A 25 -35.84 7.52 14.12
C ARG A 25 -35.30 8.63 13.22
N TRP A 26 -34.30 8.34 12.38
CA TRP A 26 -33.66 9.34 11.53
C TRP A 26 -34.16 9.32 10.09
N GLY A 27 -35.04 8.38 9.76
CA GLY A 27 -35.51 8.20 8.38
C GLY A 27 -34.35 7.87 7.46
N ALA A 28 -33.47 6.96 7.91
CA ALA A 28 -32.31 6.54 7.13
C ALA A 28 -32.75 5.75 5.89
N ASP A 29 -32.13 6.03 4.76
CA ASP A 29 -32.39 5.42 3.47
C ASP A 29 -31.22 4.52 2.99
N ALA A 30 -30.20 4.37 3.83
CA ALA A 30 -29.06 3.50 3.56
C ALA A 30 -28.40 2.98 4.84
N ILE A 31 -27.85 1.79 4.74
CA ILE A 31 -26.93 1.20 5.73
C ILE A 31 -25.60 0.89 5.07
N ARG A 32 -24.54 0.90 5.87
CA ARG A 32 -23.21 0.46 5.42
C ARG A 32 -22.50 -0.36 6.50
N ASP A 33 -21.79 -1.39 6.10
CA ASP A 33 -20.86 -2.06 6.98
C ASP A 33 -19.61 -1.20 7.26
N CYS A 34 -18.89 -1.55 8.31
CA CYS A 34 -17.62 -0.90 8.66
C CYS A 34 -16.41 -1.68 8.11
N ASP A 35 -16.46 -3.02 8.11
CA ASP A 35 -15.30 -3.89 7.91
C ASP A 35 -15.48 -4.98 6.84
N GLY A 36 -16.49 -4.88 6.00
CA GLY A 36 -16.81 -5.91 5.00
C GLY A 36 -17.33 -7.18 5.67
N THR A 37 -18.09 -7.02 6.73
CA THR A 37 -18.79 -8.12 7.43
C THR A 37 -20.08 -8.45 6.72
N ASP A 38 -20.45 -9.72 6.67
CA ASP A 38 -21.72 -10.14 6.12
C ASP A 38 -22.88 -9.64 6.96
N TYR A 39 -23.89 -9.09 6.30
CA TYR A 39 -25.08 -8.64 6.99
C TYR A 39 -25.95 -9.82 7.43
N PRO A 40 -26.50 -9.79 8.67
CA PRO A 40 -27.55 -10.69 9.08
C PRO A 40 -28.84 -10.46 8.30
N GLU A 41 -29.73 -11.43 8.29
CA GLU A 41 -30.93 -11.41 7.45
C GLU A 41 -31.83 -10.18 7.72
N GLU A 42 -31.94 -9.76 8.97
CA GLU A 42 -32.70 -8.60 9.39
C GLU A 42 -32.23 -7.31 8.70
N LEU A 43 -30.95 -7.16 8.48
CA LEU A 43 -30.35 -6.00 7.80
C LEU A 43 -30.36 -6.16 6.27
N ARG A 44 -30.41 -7.38 5.74
CA ARG A 44 -30.55 -7.63 4.30
C ARG A 44 -31.95 -7.30 3.80
N ALA A 45 -32.96 -7.41 4.66
CA ALA A 45 -34.36 -7.21 4.34
C ALA A 45 -34.88 -5.78 4.57
N VAL A 46 -34.01 -4.84 4.97
CA VAL A 46 -34.43 -3.43 5.20
C VAL A 46 -34.83 -2.75 3.89
N ASP A 47 -35.84 -1.88 3.95
CA ASP A 47 -36.22 -1.01 2.83
C ASP A 47 -35.27 0.20 2.73
N ALA A 48 -33.99 -0.10 2.47
CA ALA A 48 -32.92 0.88 2.36
C ALA A 48 -31.81 0.36 1.45
N LYS A 49 -30.95 1.26 0.97
CA LYS A 49 -29.78 0.89 0.19
C LYS A 49 -28.72 0.23 1.08
N VAL A 50 -28.27 -0.94 0.67
CA VAL A 50 -27.24 -1.70 1.35
C VAL A 50 -25.88 -1.45 0.70
N TYR A 51 -24.98 -0.86 1.46
CA TYR A 51 -23.58 -0.62 1.07
C TYR A 51 -22.70 -1.65 1.75
N SER A 52 -21.96 -2.41 0.96
CA SER A 52 -20.95 -3.34 1.51
C SER A 52 -19.53 -2.89 1.17
N THR A 53 -18.64 -3.03 2.14
CA THR A 53 -17.23 -2.74 2.00
C THR A 53 -16.51 -3.95 1.41
N TYR A 54 -15.79 -3.73 0.32
CA TYR A 54 -15.00 -4.76 -0.35
C TYR A 54 -13.52 -4.40 -0.36
N TYR A 55 -12.69 -5.34 0.09
CA TYR A 55 -11.24 -5.19 0.14
C TYR A 55 -10.61 -5.89 -1.07
N THR A 56 -10.08 -5.11 -2.00
CA THR A 56 -9.49 -5.64 -3.24
C THR A 56 -8.11 -6.25 -3.03
N THR A 57 -7.35 -5.75 -2.06
CA THR A 57 -5.90 -6.02 -1.92
C THR A 57 -5.54 -6.86 -0.71
N ARG A 58 -6.50 -7.31 0.07
CA ARG A 58 -6.27 -8.03 1.33
C ARG A 58 -7.40 -9.00 1.66
N LYS A 59 -7.39 -9.58 2.87
CA LYS A 59 -8.30 -10.62 3.38
C LYS A 59 -8.15 -11.95 2.63
N ASP A 60 -6.95 -12.22 2.08
CA ASP A 60 -6.60 -13.53 1.56
C ASP A 60 -5.09 -13.77 1.69
N ASN A 61 -4.69 -14.16 2.88
CA ASN A 61 -3.29 -14.48 3.15
C ASN A 61 -2.82 -15.75 2.43
N THR A 62 -3.74 -16.65 2.09
CA THR A 62 -3.40 -17.86 1.33
C THR A 62 -2.92 -17.50 -0.06
N TRP A 63 -3.63 -16.60 -0.75
CA TRP A 63 -3.20 -16.07 -2.03
C TRP A 63 -1.86 -15.35 -1.92
N ALA A 64 -1.73 -14.42 -0.97
CA ALA A 64 -0.52 -13.62 -0.79
C ALA A 64 0.71 -14.48 -0.51
N LYS A 65 0.59 -15.51 0.33
CA LYS A 65 1.68 -16.46 0.64
C LYS A 65 2.06 -17.33 -0.55
N ALA A 66 1.10 -17.66 -1.43
CA ALA A 66 1.34 -18.43 -2.64
C ALA A 66 1.97 -17.58 -3.77
N HIS A 67 1.83 -16.26 -3.73
CA HIS A 67 2.33 -15.33 -4.74
C HIS A 67 3.18 -14.21 -4.10
N PRO A 68 4.27 -14.54 -3.41
CA PRO A 68 5.07 -13.55 -2.67
C PRO A 68 5.71 -12.50 -3.58
N GLU A 69 5.86 -12.77 -4.88
CA GLU A 69 6.34 -11.81 -5.88
C GLU A 69 5.32 -10.72 -6.20
N GLU A 70 4.04 -10.94 -5.92
CA GLU A 70 2.94 -10.01 -6.20
C GLU A 70 2.43 -9.29 -4.92
N ILE A 71 3.11 -9.44 -3.80
CA ILE A 71 2.87 -8.64 -2.59
C ILE A 71 3.19 -7.17 -2.88
N GLN A 72 2.45 -6.27 -2.27
CA GLN A 72 2.73 -4.83 -2.39
C GLN A 72 4.13 -4.49 -1.91
N GLN A 73 4.74 -3.55 -2.62
CA GLN A 73 6.09 -3.09 -2.34
C GLN A 73 6.12 -1.56 -2.26
N MET A 74 7.15 -1.04 -1.64
CA MET A 74 7.45 0.38 -1.60
C MET A 74 8.95 0.63 -1.63
N TYR A 75 9.34 1.85 -2.00
CA TYR A 75 10.70 2.32 -1.76
C TYR A 75 10.89 2.71 -0.31
N ILE A 76 11.97 2.21 0.27
CA ILE A 76 12.47 2.58 1.59
C ILE A 76 13.83 3.24 1.40
N MET A 77 14.14 4.21 2.25
CA MET A 77 15.45 4.83 2.31
C MET A 77 16.09 4.60 3.68
N THR A 78 17.37 4.26 3.69
CA THR A 78 18.14 4.18 4.93
C THR A 78 18.30 5.56 5.58
N PRO A 79 18.63 5.64 6.88
CA PRO A 79 19.18 6.86 7.45
C PRO A 79 20.40 7.36 6.69
N PHE A 80 20.82 8.59 6.99
CA PHE A 80 22.05 9.18 6.45
C PHE A 80 23.26 8.61 7.18
N TYR A 81 24.23 8.12 6.42
CA TYR A 81 25.49 7.60 6.95
C TYR A 81 26.65 8.41 6.40
N THR A 82 27.52 8.90 7.28
CA THR A 82 28.70 9.67 6.89
C THR A 82 29.91 8.76 6.74
N ALA A 83 30.53 8.79 5.58
CA ALA A 83 31.79 8.09 5.34
C ALA A 83 32.93 8.79 6.08
N VAL A 84 33.81 7.99 6.71
CA VAL A 84 35.00 8.53 7.43
C VAL A 84 36.28 8.04 6.77
N ASP A 85 36.51 6.74 6.82
CA ASP A 85 37.70 6.09 6.27
C ASP A 85 37.34 4.66 5.83
N GLY A 86 37.95 4.21 4.74
CA GLY A 86 37.69 2.89 4.18
C GLY A 86 36.33 2.77 3.47
N ASP A 87 35.82 1.55 3.39
CA ASP A 87 34.50 1.26 2.81
C ASP A 87 33.41 1.61 3.83
N LEU A 88 32.26 2.09 3.34
CA LEU A 88 31.10 2.40 4.17
C LEU A 88 30.09 1.25 4.08
N GLN A 89 29.80 0.62 5.20
CA GLN A 89 28.80 -0.44 5.33
C GLN A 89 27.52 0.13 5.91
N ILE A 90 26.38 -0.18 5.26
CA ILE A 90 25.05 0.30 5.63
C ILE A 90 24.11 -0.88 5.73
N HIS A 91 23.60 -1.16 6.92
CA HIS A 91 22.59 -2.20 7.11
C HIS A 91 21.20 -1.66 6.73
N LEU A 92 20.56 -2.28 5.72
CA LEU A 92 19.32 -1.76 5.12
C LEU A 92 18.17 -1.66 6.10
N MET A 93 18.05 -2.60 7.02
CA MET A 93 16.92 -2.69 7.94
C MET A 93 17.15 -1.96 9.27
N THR A 94 18.24 -1.18 9.40
CA THR A 94 18.49 -0.38 10.61
C THR A 94 17.32 0.56 10.89
N HIS A 95 16.76 0.45 12.10
CA HIS A 95 15.59 1.21 12.57
C HIS A 95 14.29 0.91 11.83
N LEU A 96 14.21 -0.15 11.05
CA LEU A 96 12.98 -0.64 10.43
C LEU A 96 12.45 -1.88 11.16
N TYR A 97 11.15 -2.11 11.06
CA TYR A 97 10.50 -3.24 11.72
C TYR A 97 10.52 -4.48 10.81
N PRO A 98 11.31 -5.51 11.15
CA PRO A 98 11.54 -6.66 10.25
C PRO A 98 10.29 -7.52 10.01
N ASP A 99 9.32 -7.49 10.92
CA ASP A 99 8.03 -8.18 10.72
C ASP A 99 7.17 -7.53 9.64
N MET A 100 7.36 -6.22 9.41
CA MET A 100 6.52 -5.42 8.55
C MET A 100 7.08 -5.32 7.15
N LEU A 101 8.39 -5.31 7.01
CA LEU A 101 9.09 -5.08 5.78
C LEU A 101 10.08 -6.20 5.49
N LYS A 102 10.15 -6.61 4.23
CA LYS A 102 11.16 -7.53 3.75
C LYS A 102 11.85 -6.95 2.52
N VAL A 103 13.17 -6.87 2.55
CA VAL A 103 13.96 -6.40 1.40
C VAL A 103 13.63 -7.23 0.16
N ASN A 104 13.35 -6.55 -0.96
CA ASN A 104 13.22 -7.22 -2.25
C ASN A 104 14.61 -7.31 -2.92
N ASN A 105 15.22 -8.47 -2.82
CA ASN A 105 16.46 -8.84 -3.46
C ASN A 105 16.27 -9.92 -4.54
N ARG A 106 15.01 -10.21 -4.93
CA ARG A 106 14.70 -11.18 -5.99
C ARG A 106 14.87 -10.59 -7.38
N ASP A 107 14.61 -9.29 -7.50
CA ASP A 107 14.72 -8.55 -8.74
C ASP A 107 16.12 -7.95 -8.88
N ASP A 108 16.45 -7.45 -10.07
CA ASP A 108 17.74 -6.82 -10.32
C ASP A 108 17.91 -5.56 -9.44
N ILE A 109 18.63 -5.70 -8.34
CA ILE A 109 18.88 -4.63 -7.39
C ILE A 109 19.65 -3.46 -8.02
N THR A 110 20.51 -3.72 -9.00
CA THR A 110 21.28 -2.67 -9.68
C THR A 110 20.42 -1.81 -10.58
N ARG A 111 19.27 -2.33 -10.98
CA ARG A 111 18.28 -1.59 -11.74
C ARG A 111 17.33 -0.80 -10.84
N TRP A 112 16.93 -1.37 -9.70
CA TRP A 112 15.84 -0.83 -8.92
C TRP A 112 16.26 -0.06 -7.68
N TRP A 113 17.47 -0.29 -7.16
CA TRP A 113 17.98 0.43 -6.01
C TRP A 113 18.88 1.58 -6.44
N GLU A 114 19.01 2.58 -5.58
CA GLU A 114 19.95 3.69 -5.77
C GLU A 114 20.69 3.98 -4.49
N VAL A 115 22.02 4.07 -4.62
CA VAL A 115 22.88 4.64 -3.61
C VAL A 115 23.14 6.09 -4.01
N ILE A 116 22.90 7.01 -3.10
CA ILE A 116 23.02 8.44 -3.36
C ILE A 116 23.98 9.07 -2.37
N ASP A 117 24.97 9.79 -2.91
CA ASP A 117 25.77 10.74 -2.16
C ASP A 117 24.92 11.99 -1.89
N ARG A 118 24.45 12.15 -0.67
CA ARG A 118 23.58 13.25 -0.26
C ARG A 118 24.28 14.59 -0.14
N THR A 119 25.60 14.58 -0.07
CA THR A 119 26.41 15.81 -0.06
C THR A 119 26.44 16.48 -1.42
N THR A 120 26.51 15.68 -2.48
CA THR A 120 26.57 16.17 -3.86
C THR A 120 25.26 16.00 -4.63
N GLY A 121 24.37 15.11 -4.21
CA GLY A 121 23.17 14.69 -4.92
C GLY A 121 23.46 13.68 -6.03
N ALA A 122 24.70 13.19 -6.15
CA ALA A 122 25.09 12.26 -7.21
C ALA A 122 24.66 10.82 -6.89
N VAL A 123 24.22 10.09 -7.93
CA VAL A 123 24.02 8.65 -7.84
C VAL A 123 25.36 7.94 -7.89
N VAL A 124 25.62 7.11 -6.90
CA VAL A 124 26.82 6.27 -6.85
C VAL A 124 26.69 5.15 -7.89
N SER A 125 27.74 4.99 -8.71
CA SER A 125 27.74 3.92 -9.74
C SER A 125 27.53 2.55 -9.12
N THR A 126 26.77 1.70 -9.80
CA THR A 126 26.53 0.30 -9.38
C THR A 126 27.81 -0.53 -9.27
N SER A 127 28.89 -0.12 -9.91
CA SER A 127 30.22 -0.74 -9.74
C SER A 127 30.96 -0.34 -8.47
N GLN A 128 30.45 0.67 -7.75
CA GLN A 128 31.07 1.21 -6.54
C GLN A 128 30.37 0.75 -5.25
N TRP A 129 29.36 -0.09 -5.34
CA TRP A 129 28.72 -0.68 -4.19
C TRP A 129 28.34 -2.13 -4.44
N SER A 130 28.18 -2.88 -3.37
CA SER A 130 27.73 -4.26 -3.38
C SER A 130 26.72 -4.51 -2.27
N TYR A 131 25.91 -5.55 -2.43
CA TYR A 131 24.94 -5.98 -1.43
C TYR A 131 25.23 -7.41 -0.99
N ASP A 132 25.26 -7.65 0.30
CA ASP A 132 25.36 -8.97 0.90
C ASP A 132 23.98 -9.38 1.44
N GLU A 133 23.36 -10.35 0.79
CA GLU A 133 22.06 -10.90 1.18
C GLU A 133 22.10 -11.56 2.57
N THR A 134 23.24 -12.11 2.97
CA THR A 134 23.37 -12.83 4.24
C THR A 134 23.30 -11.89 5.43
N THR A 135 23.93 -10.73 5.31
CA THR A 135 23.96 -9.72 6.38
C THR A 135 22.91 -8.64 6.20
N GLY A 136 22.41 -8.44 4.97
CA GLY A 136 21.48 -7.34 4.63
C GLY A 136 22.19 -6.00 4.48
N ASP A 137 23.50 -6.02 4.22
CA ASP A 137 24.34 -4.84 4.15
C ASP A 137 24.62 -4.41 2.71
N VAL A 138 24.57 -3.11 2.48
CA VAL A 138 25.17 -2.48 1.30
C VAL A 138 26.54 -1.91 1.70
N THR A 139 27.56 -2.30 0.96
CA THR A 139 28.92 -1.76 1.12
C THR A 139 29.23 -0.80 -0.02
N ILE A 140 29.53 0.45 0.29
CA ILE A 140 30.01 1.45 -0.66
C ILE A 140 31.53 1.45 -0.64
N HIS A 141 32.14 1.15 -1.78
CA HIS A 141 33.59 1.02 -1.89
C HIS A 141 34.24 2.37 -2.14
N LYS A 142 35.20 2.71 -1.27
CA LYS A 142 35.97 3.96 -1.34
C LYS A 142 35.10 5.20 -1.53
N PRO A 143 34.10 5.41 -0.64
CA PRO A 143 33.28 6.61 -0.68
C PRO A 143 34.16 7.85 -0.42
N GLU A 144 33.71 9.02 -0.84
CA GLU A 144 34.36 10.27 -0.50
C GLU A 144 34.23 10.53 1.01
N ALA A 145 35.35 10.80 1.67
CA ALA A 145 35.35 11.02 3.11
C ALA A 145 34.53 12.27 3.50
N PHE A 146 33.82 12.16 4.60
CA PHE A 146 32.90 13.18 5.15
C PHE A 146 31.67 13.47 4.29
N HIS A 147 31.44 12.74 3.19
CA HIS A 147 30.17 12.76 2.48
C HIS A 147 29.16 11.86 3.20
N SER A 148 27.89 12.22 3.06
CA SER A 148 26.75 11.46 3.58
C SER A 148 26.09 10.67 2.50
N TYR A 149 25.74 9.41 2.79
CA TYR A 149 25.17 8.47 1.83
C TYR A 149 23.86 7.91 2.34
N THR A 150 22.97 7.57 1.41
CA THR A 150 21.75 6.79 1.65
C THR A 150 21.60 5.72 0.61
N VAL A 151 20.90 4.65 0.98
CA VAL A 151 20.45 3.60 0.06
C VAL A 151 18.94 3.65 -0.03
N SER A 152 18.41 3.77 -1.24
CA SER A 152 16.98 3.61 -1.53
C SER A 152 16.77 2.25 -2.16
N PHE A 153 15.93 1.43 -1.57
CA PHE A 153 15.71 0.04 -1.95
C PHE A 153 14.23 -0.32 -1.95
N LEU A 154 13.85 -1.37 -2.67
CA LEU A 154 12.51 -1.93 -2.65
C LEU A 154 12.33 -2.88 -1.47
N ALA A 155 11.18 -2.77 -0.82
CA ALA A 155 10.78 -3.69 0.22
C ALA A 155 9.34 -4.16 0.02
N TYR A 156 9.09 -5.46 0.26
CA TYR A 156 7.76 -6.02 0.37
C TYR A 156 7.12 -5.59 1.68
N ILE A 157 5.84 -5.25 1.63
CA ILE A 157 5.04 -4.93 2.80
C ILE A 157 4.37 -6.22 3.27
N MET A 158 4.97 -6.86 4.27
CA MET A 158 4.57 -8.17 4.77
C MET A 158 3.37 -8.11 5.71
N TRP A 159 3.00 -6.93 6.15
CA TRP A 159 1.89 -6.70 7.03
C TRP A 159 1.17 -5.43 6.64
N ASP A 160 -0.15 -5.53 6.45
CA ASP A 160 -0.98 -4.37 6.12
C ASP A 160 -1.28 -3.53 7.38
N PRO A 161 -0.70 -2.33 7.48
CA PRO A 161 -0.95 -1.43 8.60
C PRO A 161 -2.23 -0.60 8.44
N VAL A 162 -3.23 -1.09 7.75
CA VAL A 162 -4.42 -0.33 7.32
C VAL A 162 -5.27 0.20 8.46
N HIS A 163 -5.20 -0.39 9.63
CA HIS A 163 -5.99 0.08 10.75
C HIS A 163 -5.21 1.10 11.58
N MET A 164 -5.89 2.15 12.00
CA MET A 164 -5.37 3.13 12.96
C MET A 164 -4.86 2.51 14.27
N TYR A 165 -5.07 1.20 14.42
CA TYR A 165 -4.73 0.41 15.60
C TYR A 165 -3.47 -0.43 15.43
N ASN A 166 -2.67 -0.21 14.41
CA ASN A 166 -1.53 -1.09 14.09
C ASN A 166 -0.56 -1.27 15.25
N ALA A 167 -0.22 -0.19 15.93
CA ALA A 167 0.63 -0.27 17.12
C ALA A 167 -0.03 -1.11 18.23
N VAL A 168 -1.36 -1.01 18.37
CA VAL A 168 -2.13 -1.76 19.37
C VAL A 168 -2.26 -3.21 18.94
N THR A 169 -2.68 -3.47 17.70
CA THR A 169 -2.93 -4.83 17.20
C THR A 169 -1.64 -5.58 16.87
N ASN A 170 -0.53 -4.89 16.72
CA ASN A 170 0.76 -5.52 16.45
C ASN A 170 1.17 -6.52 17.55
N GLY A 171 0.79 -6.25 18.77
CA GLY A 171 1.00 -7.16 19.90
C GLY A 171 -0.02 -8.31 20.03
N TRP A 172 -1.09 -8.32 19.24
CA TRP A 172 -2.12 -9.35 19.31
C TRP A 172 -1.62 -10.63 18.63
N LYS A 173 -1.55 -11.69 19.40
CA LYS A 173 -1.02 -12.98 18.94
C LYS A 173 -2.06 -13.85 18.23
N ASP A 174 -3.31 -13.60 18.49
CA ASP A 174 -4.45 -14.39 18.04
C ASP A 174 -5.02 -13.91 16.71
N VAL A 175 -4.57 -12.76 16.24
CA VAL A 175 -5.01 -12.17 14.97
C VAL A 175 -3.92 -12.30 13.94
N GLU A 176 -4.18 -13.04 12.88
CA GLU A 176 -3.25 -13.12 11.74
C GLU A 176 -3.17 -11.78 11.04
N LYS A 177 -1.95 -11.26 10.92
CA LYS A 177 -1.68 -10.03 10.19
C LYS A 177 -1.98 -10.23 8.70
N GLN A 178 -2.74 -9.32 8.13
CA GLN A 178 -3.12 -9.41 6.72
C GLN A 178 -1.99 -8.91 5.82
N ILE A 179 -1.65 -9.73 4.85
CA ILE A 179 -0.66 -9.41 3.82
C ILE A 179 -1.38 -8.75 2.66
N THR A 180 -0.89 -7.61 2.21
CA THR A 180 -1.42 -6.92 1.04
C THR A 180 -0.77 -7.40 -0.24
N PHE A 181 -1.59 -7.67 -1.25
CA PHE A 181 -1.15 -7.99 -2.60
C PHE A 181 -1.46 -6.84 -3.57
N ASP A 182 -0.67 -6.72 -4.62
CA ASP A 182 -0.79 -5.64 -5.60
C ASP A 182 -1.71 -6.06 -6.76
N VAL A 183 -2.92 -5.52 -6.77
CA VAL A 183 -3.93 -5.81 -7.82
C VAL A 183 -3.53 -5.33 -9.22
N ARG A 184 -2.45 -4.58 -9.36
CA ARG A 184 -1.89 -4.19 -10.66
C ARG A 184 -1.04 -5.30 -11.27
N GLN A 185 -0.60 -6.27 -10.48
CA GLN A 185 0.14 -7.42 -10.95
C GLN A 185 -0.79 -8.38 -11.73
N PRO A 186 -0.32 -8.97 -12.84
CA PRO A 186 -1.20 -9.70 -13.76
C PRO A 186 -1.97 -10.86 -13.15
N LYS A 187 -1.31 -11.70 -12.33
CA LYS A 187 -1.97 -12.84 -11.69
C LYS A 187 -2.97 -12.37 -10.64
N THR A 188 -2.54 -11.44 -9.79
CA THR A 188 -3.37 -10.87 -8.73
C THR A 188 -4.54 -10.07 -9.29
N HIS A 189 -4.36 -9.37 -10.42
CA HIS A 189 -5.47 -8.71 -11.11
C HIS A 189 -6.54 -9.72 -11.52
N THR A 190 -6.17 -10.78 -12.22
CA THR A 190 -7.09 -11.84 -12.65
C THR A 190 -7.83 -12.45 -11.46
N TYR A 191 -7.08 -12.83 -10.45
CA TYR A 191 -7.63 -13.38 -9.21
C TYR A 191 -8.60 -12.42 -8.50
N SER A 192 -8.23 -11.16 -8.36
CA SER A 192 -9.06 -10.14 -7.70
C SER A 192 -10.36 -9.89 -8.46
N MET A 193 -10.33 -9.94 -9.79
CA MET A 193 -11.53 -9.79 -10.60
C MET A 193 -12.47 -11.01 -10.47
N GLU A 194 -11.93 -12.21 -10.41
CA GLU A 194 -12.72 -13.42 -10.18
C GLU A 194 -13.33 -13.43 -8.77
N ARG A 195 -12.56 -13.06 -7.78
CA ARG A 195 -13.00 -12.92 -6.39
C ARG A 195 -14.13 -11.90 -6.26
N LEU A 196 -14.01 -10.76 -6.94
CA LEU A 196 -15.05 -9.73 -6.94
C LEU A 196 -16.33 -10.19 -7.62
N ARG A 197 -16.24 -10.88 -8.77
CA ARG A 197 -17.42 -11.46 -9.42
C ARG A 197 -18.13 -12.47 -8.50
N ARG A 198 -17.38 -13.30 -7.80
CA ARG A 198 -17.93 -14.22 -6.82
C ARG A 198 -18.64 -13.49 -5.70
N PHE A 199 -18.00 -12.46 -5.13
CA PHE A 199 -18.60 -11.64 -4.09
C PHE A 199 -19.94 -11.04 -4.53
N ILE A 200 -20.02 -10.49 -5.74
CA ILE A 200 -21.26 -9.93 -6.29
C ILE A 200 -22.35 -11.01 -6.41
N ALA A 201 -21.99 -12.19 -6.87
CA ALA A 201 -22.94 -13.29 -7.01
C ALA A 201 -23.46 -13.85 -5.67
N GLU A 202 -22.61 -13.86 -4.66
CA GLU A 202 -22.94 -14.34 -3.31
C GLU A 202 -23.70 -13.32 -2.46
N HIS A 203 -23.66 -12.03 -2.83
CA HIS A 203 -24.27 -10.94 -2.08
C HIS A 203 -25.28 -10.13 -2.91
N PRO A 204 -26.34 -10.77 -3.44
CA PRO A 204 -27.33 -10.11 -4.31
C PRO A 204 -28.15 -9.02 -3.60
N TYR A 205 -28.10 -8.97 -2.27
CA TYR A 205 -28.75 -7.94 -1.45
C TYR A 205 -27.96 -6.63 -1.38
N VAL A 206 -26.71 -6.61 -1.85
CA VAL A 206 -25.86 -5.42 -1.83
C VAL A 206 -26.17 -4.53 -3.03
N ASP A 207 -26.63 -3.31 -2.78
CA ASP A 207 -26.90 -2.33 -3.83
C ASP A 207 -25.65 -1.58 -4.27
N VAL A 208 -24.71 -1.36 -3.37
CA VAL A 208 -23.51 -0.56 -3.63
C VAL A 208 -22.29 -1.21 -3.00
N ILE A 209 -21.31 -1.53 -3.83
CA ILE A 209 -20.01 -2.00 -3.37
C ILE A 209 -19.12 -0.78 -3.14
N ARG A 210 -18.63 -0.66 -1.93
CA ARG A 210 -17.67 0.35 -1.53
C ARG A 210 -16.27 -0.24 -1.52
N TYR A 211 -15.50 0.03 -2.56
CA TYR A 211 -14.10 -0.37 -2.56
C TYR A 211 -13.34 0.41 -1.51
N THR A 212 -12.63 -0.31 -0.68
CA THR A 212 -11.68 0.27 0.26
C THR A 212 -10.33 -0.36 0.05
N THR A 213 -9.30 0.44 0.10
CA THR A 213 -7.91 0.02 -0.02
C THR A 213 -7.58 -0.72 -1.33
N PHE A 214 -7.36 0.02 -2.42
CA PHE A 214 -6.67 -0.52 -3.60
C PHE A 214 -5.18 -0.68 -3.33
N PHE A 215 -4.63 0.15 -2.45
CA PHE A 215 -3.27 0.11 -1.93
C PHE A 215 -3.29 0.43 -0.44
N HIS A 216 -2.13 0.39 0.22
CA HIS A 216 -2.02 0.92 1.57
C HIS A 216 -2.45 2.38 1.59
N GLN A 217 -3.43 2.70 2.40
CA GLN A 217 -3.85 4.08 2.62
C GLN A 217 -2.89 4.80 3.56
N PHE A 218 -2.31 4.04 4.49
CA PHE A 218 -1.34 4.52 5.45
C PHE A 218 -0.20 3.52 5.50
N THR A 219 1.01 3.98 5.33
CA THR A 219 2.17 3.18 5.64
C THR A 219 2.77 3.72 6.92
N LEU A 220 2.54 2.99 8.00
CA LEU A 220 3.19 3.23 9.27
C LEU A 220 4.41 2.32 9.33
N ILE A 221 5.60 2.90 9.32
CA ILE A 221 6.84 2.17 9.49
C ILE A 221 7.32 2.43 10.92
N PHE A 222 7.49 1.34 11.67
CA PHE A 222 7.97 1.38 13.03
C PHE A 222 9.40 0.85 13.10
N ASP A 223 10.17 1.37 14.05
CA ASP A 223 11.44 0.77 14.40
C ASP A 223 11.26 -0.44 15.32
N GLU A 224 12.38 -1.08 15.68
CA GLU A 224 12.38 -2.24 16.58
C GLU A 224 11.82 -1.97 17.97
N LEU A 225 11.69 -0.71 18.34
CA LEU A 225 11.08 -0.27 19.60
C LEU A 225 9.61 0.10 19.42
N ALA A 226 9.00 -0.27 18.29
CA ALA A 226 7.63 0.08 17.91
C ALA A 226 7.37 1.61 17.88
N ARG A 227 8.41 2.41 17.65
CA ARG A 227 8.26 3.87 17.45
C ARG A 227 8.04 4.15 15.98
N GLU A 228 7.06 5.00 15.71
CA GLU A 228 6.77 5.43 14.36
C GLU A 228 7.95 6.16 13.73
N LYS A 229 8.39 5.68 12.56
CA LYS A 229 9.46 6.30 11.76
C LYS A 229 8.92 7.01 10.54
N TYR A 230 7.81 6.54 10.02
CA TYR A 230 7.29 7.05 8.77
C TYR A 230 5.79 6.83 8.70
N VAL A 231 5.08 7.89 8.33
CA VAL A 231 3.65 7.85 8.02
C VAL A 231 3.46 8.32 6.60
N ASP A 232 3.06 7.44 5.70
CA ASP A 232 2.58 7.82 4.38
C ASP A 232 1.06 7.78 4.34
N TRP A 233 0.46 8.95 4.42
CA TRP A 233 -0.99 9.12 4.20
C TRP A 233 -1.38 8.88 2.76
N TYR A 234 -0.41 8.80 1.86
CA TYR A 234 -0.57 8.65 0.43
C TYR A 234 0.00 7.31 -0.07
N GLY A 235 -0.32 6.22 0.61
CA GLY A 235 0.13 4.88 0.24
C GLY A 235 -0.05 4.54 -1.24
N TYR A 236 -1.01 5.16 -1.90
CA TYR A 236 -1.18 5.08 -3.35
C TYR A 236 0.00 5.60 -4.14
N SER A 237 0.66 6.62 -3.66
CA SER A 237 1.79 7.26 -4.35
C SER A 237 3.11 6.57 -4.08
N ALA A 238 3.22 5.80 -3.00
CA ALA A 238 4.44 5.11 -2.61
C ALA A 238 4.47 3.63 -3.02
N SER A 239 3.32 3.04 -3.38
CA SER A 239 3.26 1.65 -3.82
C SER A 239 3.87 1.48 -5.20
N VAL A 240 4.96 0.78 -5.26
CA VAL A 240 5.74 0.49 -6.47
C VAL A 240 6.10 -0.99 -6.51
N SER A 241 6.46 -1.49 -7.69
CA SER A 241 7.07 -2.80 -7.88
C SER A 241 7.84 -2.78 -9.19
N PRO A 242 8.79 -3.66 -9.44
CA PRO A 242 9.48 -3.75 -10.73
C PRO A 242 8.53 -3.78 -11.91
N TYR A 243 7.47 -4.58 -11.84
CA TYR A 243 6.45 -4.64 -12.89
C TYR A 243 5.78 -3.27 -13.14
N ILE A 244 5.35 -2.60 -12.08
CA ILE A 244 4.67 -1.29 -12.19
C ILE A 244 5.61 -0.22 -12.70
N LEU A 245 6.86 -0.22 -12.25
CA LEU A 245 7.89 0.70 -12.71
C LEU A 245 8.21 0.49 -14.20
N GLU A 246 8.20 -0.75 -14.69
CA GLU A 246 8.34 -1.05 -16.11
C GLU A 246 7.12 -0.60 -16.94
N GLN A 247 5.91 -0.74 -16.42
CA GLN A 247 4.72 -0.22 -17.10
C GLN A 247 4.75 1.31 -17.17
N PHE A 248 5.14 1.97 -16.08
CA PHE A 248 5.35 3.42 -16.07
C PHE A 248 6.38 3.86 -17.13
N GLU A 249 7.53 3.20 -17.18
CA GLU A 249 8.58 3.51 -18.17
C GLU A 249 8.07 3.37 -19.61
N LYS A 250 7.26 2.35 -19.88
CA LYS A 250 6.66 2.13 -21.22
C LYS A 250 5.63 3.20 -21.58
N GLU A 251 4.83 3.65 -20.62
CA GLU A 251 3.73 4.59 -20.85
C GLU A 251 4.23 6.03 -20.88
N VAL A 252 5.10 6.40 -19.95
CA VAL A 252 5.56 7.78 -19.75
C VAL A 252 6.84 8.10 -20.52
N GLY A 253 7.63 7.07 -20.86
CA GLY A 253 8.81 7.19 -21.74
C GLY A 253 10.11 7.47 -21.00
N TYR A 254 10.13 7.41 -19.68
CA TYR A 254 11.37 7.50 -18.89
C TYR A 254 11.29 6.65 -17.63
N ARG A 255 12.46 6.28 -17.10
CA ARG A 255 12.58 5.44 -15.91
C ARG A 255 12.21 6.23 -14.66
N PHE A 256 11.36 5.65 -13.83
CA PHE A 256 11.07 6.17 -12.50
C PHE A 256 12.22 5.87 -11.53
N ARG A 257 12.63 6.84 -10.76
CA ARG A 257 13.70 6.73 -9.78
C ARG A 257 13.13 6.82 -8.35
N PRO A 258 13.75 6.11 -7.38
CA PRO A 258 13.37 6.25 -5.97
C PRO A 258 13.34 7.70 -5.50
N GLU A 259 14.26 8.52 -5.99
CA GLU A 259 14.39 9.93 -5.63
C GLU A 259 13.14 10.77 -5.94
N PHE A 260 12.33 10.36 -6.91
CA PHE A 260 11.08 11.07 -7.23
C PHE A 260 10.02 10.96 -6.14
N ILE A 261 10.07 9.89 -5.32
CA ILE A 261 9.25 9.73 -4.12
C ILE A 261 9.97 10.30 -2.89
N ILE A 262 11.24 9.94 -2.74
CA ILE A 262 12.02 10.21 -1.54
C ILE A 262 12.48 11.67 -1.46
N ASP A 263 12.70 12.31 -2.60
CA ASP A 263 12.99 13.72 -2.77
C ASP A 263 14.01 14.26 -1.75
N GLN A 264 15.28 14.04 -2.06
CA GLN A 264 16.43 14.48 -1.23
C GLN A 264 16.43 13.96 0.22
N GLY A 265 15.81 12.83 0.45
CA GLY A 265 15.77 12.20 1.77
C GLY A 265 14.61 12.64 2.65
N TYR A 266 13.68 13.41 2.13
CA TYR A 266 12.54 13.93 2.91
C TYR A 266 11.25 13.20 2.59
N MET A 267 11.21 12.03 2.17
CA MET A 267 10.00 11.30 1.84
C MET A 267 8.87 12.26 1.39
N ASN A 268 8.13 11.93 0.41
CA ASN A 268 7.10 12.81 -0.10
C ASN A 268 6.03 13.08 0.97
N ASN A 269 5.88 14.31 1.38
CA ASN A 269 4.85 14.71 2.34
C ASN A 269 3.95 15.83 1.80
N THR A 270 2.83 16.07 2.47
CA THR A 270 1.79 17.04 2.09
C THR A 270 2.28 18.48 1.94
N TYR A 271 3.40 18.82 2.53
CA TYR A 271 3.91 20.19 2.55
C TYR A 271 4.91 20.48 1.44
N ARG A 272 5.24 19.48 0.64
CA ARG A 272 6.18 19.62 -0.47
C ARG A 272 5.45 19.78 -1.78
N VAL A 273 5.98 20.62 -2.65
CA VAL A 273 5.52 20.70 -4.03
C VAL A 273 6.04 19.45 -4.75
N PRO A 274 5.14 18.57 -5.23
CA PRO A 274 5.58 17.36 -5.90
C PRO A 274 6.32 17.69 -7.20
N SER A 275 7.39 16.95 -7.47
CA SER A 275 8.11 17.06 -8.73
C SER A 275 7.21 16.67 -9.92
N LYS A 276 7.61 17.04 -11.14
CA LYS A 276 6.86 16.64 -12.34
C LYS A 276 6.81 15.12 -12.47
N GLU A 277 7.92 14.45 -12.22
CA GLU A 277 8.04 13.00 -12.29
C GLU A 277 7.12 12.29 -11.30
N PHE A 278 7.00 12.83 -10.10
CA PHE A 278 6.06 12.32 -9.11
C PHE A 278 4.60 12.57 -9.54
N GLN A 279 4.29 13.73 -10.12
CA GLN A 279 2.95 14.01 -10.66
C GLN A 279 2.60 13.07 -11.82
N ASP A 280 3.55 12.80 -12.71
CA ASP A 280 3.38 11.85 -13.81
C ASP A 280 3.11 10.43 -13.26
N PHE A 281 3.80 10.02 -12.21
CA PHE A 281 3.54 8.75 -11.55
C PHE A 281 2.17 8.69 -10.87
N GLN A 282 1.75 9.77 -10.22
CA GLN A 282 0.40 9.86 -9.66
C GLN A 282 -0.68 9.77 -10.75
N ALA A 283 -0.47 10.40 -11.89
CA ALA A 283 -1.39 10.33 -13.04
C ALA A 283 -1.46 8.89 -13.59
N PHE A 284 -0.33 8.25 -13.78
CA PHE A 284 -0.23 6.85 -14.19
C PHE A 284 -0.97 5.92 -13.21
N GLN A 285 -0.79 6.11 -11.90
CA GLN A 285 -1.48 5.29 -10.90
C GLN A 285 -3.00 5.47 -10.94
N ARG A 286 -3.50 6.70 -11.17
CA ARG A 286 -4.95 6.96 -11.30
C ARG A 286 -5.57 6.20 -12.46
N LEU A 287 -4.89 6.14 -13.60
CA LEU A 287 -5.35 5.37 -14.77
C LEU A 287 -5.39 3.88 -14.47
N SER A 288 -4.39 3.35 -13.78
CA SER A 288 -4.38 1.95 -13.34
C SER A 288 -5.57 1.63 -12.44
N LEU A 289 -5.93 2.51 -11.51
CA LEU A 289 -7.11 2.33 -10.63
C LEU A 289 -8.42 2.36 -11.41
N ILE A 290 -8.55 3.25 -12.39
CA ILE A 290 -9.73 3.31 -13.26
C ILE A 290 -9.87 2.00 -14.03
N HIS A 291 -8.80 1.49 -14.62
CA HIS A 291 -8.82 0.22 -15.36
C HIS A 291 -9.15 -1.00 -14.49
N ILE A 292 -8.75 -1.01 -13.22
CA ILE A 292 -9.12 -2.05 -12.27
C ILE A 292 -10.62 -1.99 -11.93
N SER A 293 -11.20 -0.80 -11.85
CA SER A 293 -12.60 -0.60 -11.43
C SER A 293 -13.61 -0.62 -12.59
N GLU A 294 -13.21 -0.34 -13.84
CA GLU A 294 -14.10 -0.31 -15.00
C GLU A 294 -14.81 -1.65 -15.31
N PRO A 295 -14.14 -2.83 -15.26
CA PRO A 295 -14.82 -4.10 -15.51
C PRO A 295 -15.99 -4.36 -14.57
N THR A 296 -15.98 -3.79 -13.37
CA THR A 296 -17.06 -3.96 -12.39
C THR A 296 -18.27 -3.12 -12.71
N ARG A 297 -18.09 -1.96 -13.35
CA ARG A 297 -19.17 -1.11 -13.80
C ARG A 297 -20.00 -1.79 -14.90
N LEU A 298 -19.38 -2.58 -15.78
CA LEU A 298 -20.05 -3.35 -16.82
C LEU A 298 -20.79 -4.57 -16.26
N ALA A 299 -20.28 -5.22 -15.20
CA ALA A 299 -20.93 -6.35 -14.55
C ALA A 299 -22.17 -5.96 -13.72
N LEU A 300 -22.27 -4.70 -13.30
CA LEU A 300 -23.42 -4.16 -12.55
C LEU A 300 -24.54 -3.64 -13.48
N ILE A 301 -24.31 -3.56 -14.79
CA ILE A 301 -25.27 -3.07 -15.79
C ILE A 301 -25.88 -4.23 -16.59
N SER A 302 -25.32 -5.41 -16.53
CA SER A 302 -25.81 -6.64 -17.17
C SER A 302 -26.65 -7.49 -16.22
#